data_5139b99b9ceb82f82b2331de1d41bf82
#
_entry.id   5139b99b9ceb82f82b2331de1d41bf82
#
_cell.length_a   1.000
_cell.length_b   1.000
_cell.length_c   1.000
_cell.angle_alpha   90.00
_cell.angle_beta   90.00
_cell.angle_gamma   90.00
#
_symmetry.space_group_name_H-M   'P 1'
#
loop_
_entity.id
_entity.type
_entity.pdbx_description
1 polymer ?
#
loop_
_entity_poly.entity_id
_entity_poly.type
_entity_poly.pdbx_seq_one_letter_code
_entity_poly.pdbx_strand_id
1 'polypeptide(L)'
;GNLDKARLLLWPIKQKYGKKLSWADLMIFAGDCALESMGFEIFGFAGGREDVWEAEEDIYWGSEKEWLADDRYSGNRELENPLGAVQMGLIYVNPEGPNGNPDPLAAARDIRETFGRMAMNDEETVALIAGGHTEKS
;
A
#
# COMPACT_ATOMS: atom_id res chain seq x y z
N GLY A 1 -3.92 -11.72 11.68
CA GLY A 1 -4.52 -11.14 10.48
C GLY A 1 -5.13 -12.21 9.58
N ASN A 2 -5.82 -11.77 8.54
CA ASN A 2 -6.48 -12.69 7.61
C ASN A 2 -5.55 -13.23 6.50
N LEU A 3 -4.30 -12.76 6.43
CA LEU A 3 -3.34 -13.17 5.42
C LEU A 3 -3.00 -14.67 5.50
N ASP A 4 -2.98 -15.23 6.71
CA ASP A 4 -2.75 -16.67 6.88
C ASP A 4 -3.87 -17.51 6.26
N LYS A 5 -5.11 -17.05 6.37
CA LYS A 5 -6.26 -17.69 5.71
C LYS A 5 -6.17 -17.62 4.19
N ALA A 6 -5.78 -16.48 3.64
CA ALA A 6 -5.56 -16.32 2.21
C ALA A 6 -4.45 -17.27 1.70
N ARG A 7 -3.35 -17.38 2.43
CA ARG A 7 -2.28 -18.33 2.09
C ARG A 7 -2.74 -19.78 2.12
N LEU A 8 -3.53 -20.15 3.11
CA LEU A 8 -4.11 -21.50 3.18
C LEU A 8 -5.05 -21.79 2.01
N LEU A 9 -5.85 -20.82 1.61
CA LEU A 9 -6.74 -20.93 0.44
C LEU A 9 -5.94 -21.14 -0.86
N LEU A 10 -4.83 -20.44 -1.01
CA LEU A 10 -3.98 -20.50 -2.20
C LEU A 10 -2.96 -21.67 -2.16
N TRP A 11 -2.83 -22.36 -1.03
CA TRP A 11 -1.85 -23.41 -0.83
C TRP A 11 -1.92 -24.54 -1.87
N PRO A 12 -3.08 -25.06 -2.28
CA PRO A 12 -3.14 -26.12 -3.30
C PRO A 12 -2.53 -25.68 -4.65
N ILE A 13 -2.69 -24.41 -5.01
CA ILE A 13 -2.10 -23.85 -6.23
C ILE A 13 -0.59 -23.74 -6.05
N LYS A 14 -0.14 -23.20 -4.92
CA LYS A 14 1.29 -23.11 -4.60
C LYS A 14 1.99 -24.47 -4.62
N GLN A 15 1.36 -25.50 -4.05
CA GLN A 15 1.89 -26.87 -4.09
C GLN A 15 2.04 -27.39 -5.52
N LYS A 16 1.04 -27.14 -6.38
CA LYS A 16 1.06 -27.59 -7.77
C LYS A 16 2.22 -27.01 -8.56
N TYR A 17 2.50 -25.71 -8.39
CA TYR A 17 3.52 -25.00 -9.15
C TYR A 17 4.89 -24.92 -8.44
N GLY A 18 4.93 -25.07 -7.14
CA GLY A 18 6.16 -25.10 -6.33
C GLY A 18 6.99 -23.83 -6.51
N LYS A 19 8.27 -24.00 -6.81
CA LYS A 19 9.22 -22.90 -7.00
C LYS A 19 9.04 -22.13 -8.34
N LYS A 20 8.23 -22.67 -9.26
CA LYS A 20 7.96 -21.99 -10.54
C LYS A 20 7.03 -20.79 -10.42
N LEU A 21 6.37 -20.65 -9.29
CA LEU A 21 5.47 -19.56 -8.98
C LEU A 21 5.79 -19.03 -7.58
N SER A 22 6.22 -17.78 -7.50
CA SER A 22 6.44 -17.13 -6.21
C SER A 22 5.13 -16.89 -5.46
N TRP A 23 5.19 -16.76 -4.15
CA TRP A 23 4.03 -16.30 -3.36
C TRP A 23 3.63 -14.88 -3.73
N ALA A 24 4.60 -14.02 -4.00
CA ALA A 24 4.37 -12.65 -4.43
C ALA A 24 3.51 -12.61 -5.70
N ASP A 25 3.91 -13.34 -6.72
CA ASP A 25 3.13 -13.41 -7.97
C ASP A 25 1.76 -14.08 -7.78
N LEU A 26 1.70 -15.16 -7.00
CA LEU A 26 0.44 -15.85 -6.75
C LEU A 26 -0.58 -14.95 -6.03
N MET A 27 -0.14 -14.18 -5.02
CA MET A 27 -1.05 -13.29 -4.29
C MET A 27 -1.54 -12.14 -5.17
N ILE A 28 -0.66 -11.53 -5.96
CA ILE A 28 -1.05 -10.45 -6.89
C ILE A 28 -2.04 -10.98 -7.94
N PHE A 29 -1.74 -12.11 -8.54
CA PHE A 29 -2.62 -12.71 -9.55
C PHE A 29 -3.98 -13.13 -8.97
N ALA A 30 -4.00 -13.62 -7.74
CA ALA A 30 -5.26 -13.93 -7.05
C ALA A 30 -6.09 -12.66 -6.78
N GLY A 31 -5.43 -11.55 -6.47
CA GLY A 31 -6.08 -10.24 -6.35
C GLY A 31 -6.70 -9.78 -7.66
N ASP A 32 -5.96 -9.89 -8.77
CA ASP A 32 -6.47 -9.56 -10.10
C ASP A 32 -7.71 -10.39 -10.46
N CYS A 33 -7.65 -11.70 -10.22
CA CYS A 33 -8.80 -12.58 -10.45
C CYS A 33 -10.01 -12.21 -9.57
N ALA A 34 -9.78 -11.78 -8.33
CA ALA A 34 -10.85 -11.33 -7.45
C ALA A 34 -11.48 -10.03 -7.97
N LEU A 35 -10.67 -9.06 -8.39
CA LEU A 35 -11.15 -7.82 -8.98
C LEU A 35 -11.97 -8.08 -10.25
N GLU A 36 -11.49 -8.92 -11.16
CA GLU A 36 -12.23 -9.32 -12.36
C GLU A 36 -13.56 -9.99 -12.01
N SER A 37 -13.58 -10.85 -10.99
CA SER A 37 -14.81 -11.52 -10.56
C SER A 37 -15.85 -10.55 -10.00
N MET A 38 -15.42 -9.40 -9.50
CA MET A 38 -16.28 -8.29 -9.06
C MET A 38 -16.69 -7.34 -10.21
N GLY A 39 -16.21 -7.57 -11.42
CA GLY A 39 -16.55 -6.77 -12.59
C GLY A 39 -15.60 -5.61 -12.90
N PHE A 40 -14.44 -5.55 -12.25
CA PHE A 40 -13.41 -4.58 -12.62
C PHE A 40 -12.67 -5.01 -13.88
N GLU A 41 -12.30 -4.05 -14.69
CA GLU A 41 -11.35 -4.26 -15.77
C GLU A 41 -9.92 -4.09 -15.23
N ILE A 42 -9.15 -5.15 -15.26
CA ILE A 42 -7.74 -5.10 -14.85
C ILE A 42 -6.83 -4.78 -16.05
N PHE A 43 -5.68 -4.18 -15.77
CA PHE A 43 -4.69 -3.85 -16.80
C PHE A 43 -3.93 -5.07 -17.32
N GLY A 44 -3.99 -6.17 -16.58
CA GLY A 44 -3.26 -7.41 -16.83
C GLY A 44 -2.29 -7.77 -15.72
N PHE A 45 -1.53 -8.83 -15.95
CA PHE A 45 -0.61 -9.37 -14.97
C PHE A 45 0.78 -9.54 -15.57
N ALA A 46 1.81 -9.13 -14.84
CA ALA A 46 3.20 -9.43 -15.14
C ALA A 46 3.82 -10.17 -13.97
N GLY A 47 4.36 -11.35 -14.22
CA GLY A 47 5.07 -12.17 -13.24
C GLY A 47 6.56 -11.85 -13.19
N GLY A 48 7.25 -12.44 -12.21
CA GLY A 48 8.70 -12.33 -12.04
C GLY A 48 9.13 -11.75 -10.69
N ARG A 49 8.19 -11.54 -9.75
CA ARG A 49 8.51 -11.12 -8.39
C ARG A 49 9.10 -12.27 -7.61
N GLU A 50 10.17 -11.99 -6.91
CA GLU A 50 10.79 -12.94 -5.98
C GLU A 50 10.16 -12.84 -4.59
N ASP A 51 10.15 -13.96 -3.87
CA ASP A 51 9.75 -13.98 -2.46
C ASP A 51 10.92 -13.50 -1.61
N VAL A 52 10.70 -12.45 -0.81
CA VAL A 52 11.65 -11.96 0.18
C VAL A 52 11.19 -12.45 1.56
N TRP A 53 12.01 -13.26 2.21
CA TRP A 53 11.68 -13.93 3.48
C TRP A 53 12.24 -13.23 4.71
N GLU A 54 13.30 -12.46 4.52
CA GLU A 54 13.96 -11.70 5.57
C GLU A 54 14.07 -10.24 5.13
N ALA A 55 13.92 -9.32 6.07
CA ALA A 55 14.13 -7.90 5.79
C ALA A 55 15.61 -7.66 5.47
N GLU A 56 15.87 -6.92 4.40
CA GLU A 56 17.21 -6.47 4.07
C GLU A 56 17.62 -5.36 5.04
N GLU A 57 18.90 -5.31 5.41
CA GLU A 57 19.40 -4.33 6.40
C GLU A 57 19.22 -2.88 5.95
N ASP A 58 19.24 -2.63 4.64
CA ASP A 58 19.09 -1.31 4.03
C ASP A 58 17.64 -0.78 4.01
N ILE A 59 16.66 -1.61 4.31
CA ILE A 59 15.25 -1.21 4.45
C ILE A 59 14.82 -0.96 5.90
N TYR A 60 15.74 -0.96 6.84
CA TYR A 60 15.46 -0.50 8.19
C TYR A 60 15.55 1.03 8.27
N TRP A 61 14.41 1.69 8.43
CA TRP A 61 14.31 3.15 8.40
C TRP A 61 14.17 3.78 9.79
N GLY A 62 14.59 3.09 10.81
CA GLY A 62 14.48 3.52 12.18
C GLY A 62 13.35 2.84 12.95
N SER A 63 13.11 3.35 14.15
CA SER A 63 12.06 2.84 15.02
C SER A 63 10.67 3.09 14.43
N GLU A 64 9.79 2.10 14.47
CA GLU A 64 8.40 2.23 14.00
C GLU A 64 7.66 3.39 14.69
N LYS A 65 7.98 3.69 15.93
CA LYS A 65 7.39 4.83 16.66
C LYS A 65 7.77 6.18 16.05
N GLU A 66 8.99 6.29 15.54
CA GLU A 66 9.49 7.54 14.95
C GLU A 66 8.80 7.83 13.62
N TRP A 67 8.60 6.82 12.79
CA TRP A 67 7.98 7.04 11.49
C TRP A 67 6.47 6.82 11.43
N LEU A 68 5.84 6.37 12.49
CA LEU A 68 4.38 6.45 12.68
C LEU A 68 3.94 7.76 13.32
N ALA A 69 4.86 8.52 13.92
CA ALA A 69 4.58 9.84 14.47
C ALA A 69 4.81 10.96 13.45
N ASP A 70 4.23 12.12 13.69
CA ASP A 70 4.46 13.33 12.88
C ASP A 70 5.86 13.94 13.07
N ASP A 71 6.74 13.30 13.84
CA ASP A 71 8.11 13.73 14.14
C ASP A 71 9.03 13.80 12.91
N ARG A 72 8.60 13.24 11.78
CA ARG A 72 9.34 13.29 10.51
C ARG A 72 9.22 14.60 9.76
N TYR A 73 8.30 15.45 10.18
CA TYR A 73 8.06 16.72 9.53
C TYR A 73 8.79 17.85 10.24
N SER A 74 9.38 18.75 9.46
CA SER A 74 9.90 20.03 9.94
C SER A 74 9.09 21.18 9.36
N GLY A 75 9.14 22.34 10.00
CA GLY A 75 8.49 23.55 9.50
C GLY A 75 7.00 23.36 9.21
N ASN A 76 6.57 23.70 8.01
CA ASN A 76 5.19 23.54 7.56
C ASN A 76 4.97 22.17 6.87
N ARG A 77 5.25 21.08 7.58
CA ARG A 77 5.16 19.70 7.12
C ARG A 77 6.09 19.39 5.93
N GLU A 78 7.32 19.88 6.00
CA GLU A 78 8.36 19.51 5.06
C GLU A 78 8.99 18.18 5.50
N LEU A 79 9.03 17.23 4.60
CA LEU A 79 9.60 15.90 4.86
C LEU A 79 11.10 15.93 4.52
N GLU A 80 11.96 15.78 5.51
CA GLU A 80 13.41 15.73 5.31
C GLU A 80 13.86 14.50 4.51
N ASN A 81 13.16 13.39 4.71
CA ASN A 81 13.46 12.15 4.00
C ASN A 81 12.45 11.93 2.85
N PRO A 82 12.93 11.70 1.60
CA PRO A 82 12.07 11.55 0.43
C PRO A 82 11.19 10.28 0.42
N LEU A 83 11.34 9.37 1.37
CA LEU A 83 10.51 8.17 1.46
C LEU A 83 9.10 8.50 1.97
N GLY A 84 8.24 8.93 1.06
CA GLY A 84 6.85 9.25 1.35
C GLY A 84 5.93 8.06 1.67
N ALA A 85 6.41 6.81 1.47
CA ALA A 85 5.63 5.58 1.67
C ALA A 85 5.08 5.42 3.09
N VAL A 86 5.73 6.00 4.08
CA VAL A 86 5.30 5.98 5.48
C VAL A 86 4.02 6.76 5.71
N GLN A 87 3.86 7.89 5.02
CA GLN A 87 2.68 8.74 5.13
C GLN A 87 1.42 8.05 4.61
N MET A 88 1.54 7.26 3.57
CA MET A 88 0.42 6.54 3.00
C MET A 88 -0.26 5.62 4.01
N GLY A 89 0.52 4.92 4.85
CA GLY A 89 -0.01 4.10 5.93
C GLY A 89 -0.78 4.91 6.98
N LEU A 90 -0.28 6.08 7.34
CA LEU A 90 -0.92 6.97 8.32
C LEU A 90 -2.24 7.58 7.81
N ILE A 91 -2.31 7.93 6.55
CA ILE A 91 -3.53 8.47 5.92
C ILE A 91 -4.67 7.46 6.00
N TYR A 92 -4.41 6.18 5.80
CA TYR A 92 -5.42 5.12 5.88
C TYR A 92 -5.82 4.74 7.31
N VAL A 93 -4.92 4.82 8.24
CA VAL A 93 -5.11 4.35 9.62
C VAL A 93 -5.52 5.47 10.56
N ASN A 94 -5.21 6.72 10.22
CA ASN A 94 -5.52 7.89 11.04
C ASN A 94 -6.57 8.78 10.34
N PRO A 95 -7.87 8.51 10.53
CA PRO A 95 -8.94 9.33 9.96
C PRO A 95 -9.02 10.73 10.58
N GLU A 96 -8.26 10.98 11.61
CA GLU A 96 -8.24 12.27 12.31
C GLU A 96 -7.44 13.35 11.59
N GLY A 97 -6.71 12.98 10.53
CA GLY A 97 -5.90 13.92 9.75
C GLY A 97 -4.54 14.23 10.39
N PRO A 98 -3.79 15.18 9.80
CA PRO A 98 -2.46 15.55 10.26
C PRO A 98 -2.47 16.06 11.71
N ASN A 99 -1.50 15.62 12.50
CA ASN A 99 -1.38 15.97 13.93
C ASN A 99 -2.61 15.60 14.78
N GLY A 100 -3.39 14.59 14.37
CA GLY A 100 -4.61 14.19 15.04
C GLY A 100 -5.78 15.20 14.95
N ASN A 101 -5.70 16.15 14.01
CA ASN A 101 -6.75 17.13 13.77
C ASN A 101 -7.58 16.74 12.54
N PRO A 102 -8.91 16.64 12.65
CA PRO A 102 -9.78 16.30 11.54
C PRO A 102 -9.96 17.49 10.58
N ASP A 103 -8.91 17.79 9.82
CA ASP A 103 -8.88 18.87 8.83
C ASP A 103 -8.74 18.29 7.42
N PRO A 104 -9.81 18.29 6.60
CA PRO A 104 -9.76 17.76 5.24
C PRO A 104 -8.78 18.50 4.32
N LEU A 105 -8.57 19.80 4.53
CA LEU A 105 -7.64 20.60 3.73
C LEU A 105 -6.18 20.23 4.02
N ALA A 106 -5.85 20.09 5.30
CA ALA A 106 -4.52 19.65 5.71
C ALA A 106 -4.25 18.20 5.25
N ALA A 107 -5.25 17.32 5.39
CA ALA A 107 -5.16 15.95 4.88
C ALA A 107 -4.95 15.91 3.36
N ALA A 108 -5.67 16.74 2.59
CA ALA A 108 -5.52 16.81 1.14
C ALA A 108 -4.11 17.22 0.71
N ARG A 109 -3.45 18.08 1.49
CA ARG A 109 -2.06 18.47 1.24
C ARG A 109 -1.11 17.29 1.40
N ASP A 110 -1.21 16.55 2.51
CA ASP A 110 -0.39 15.37 2.78
C ASP A 110 -0.63 14.27 1.74
N ILE A 111 -1.89 14.06 1.34
CA ILE A 111 -2.25 13.12 0.29
C ILE A 111 -1.57 13.48 -1.02
N ARG A 112 -1.68 14.73 -1.46
CA ARG A 112 -1.04 15.20 -2.69
C ARG A 112 0.47 15.03 -2.67
N GLU A 113 1.10 15.34 -1.56
CA GLU A 113 2.54 15.18 -1.43
C GLU A 113 2.95 13.71 -1.49
N THR A 114 2.26 12.85 -0.77
CA THR A 114 2.55 11.41 -0.73
C THR A 114 2.38 10.76 -2.10
N PHE A 115 1.24 10.97 -2.75
CA PHE A 115 0.97 10.38 -4.05
C PHE A 115 1.72 11.08 -5.19
N GLY A 116 1.99 12.37 -5.07
CA GLY A 116 2.84 13.11 -5.99
C GLY A 116 4.29 12.57 -6.05
N ARG A 117 4.82 12.09 -4.92
CA ARG A 117 6.13 11.39 -4.87
C ARG A 117 6.11 10.05 -5.62
N MET A 118 4.94 9.44 -5.78
CA MET A 118 4.72 8.25 -6.61
C MET A 118 4.39 8.60 -8.06
N ALA A 119 4.61 9.85 -8.49
CA ALA A 119 4.31 10.38 -9.81
C ALA A 119 2.81 10.32 -10.18
N MET A 120 1.91 10.33 -9.19
CA MET A 120 0.47 10.36 -9.39
C MET A 120 -0.06 11.81 -9.35
N ASN A 121 -0.92 12.15 -10.29
CA ASN A 121 -1.67 13.40 -10.27
C ASN A 121 -2.93 13.28 -9.38
N ASP A 122 -3.68 14.38 -9.22
CA ASP A 122 -4.87 14.40 -8.37
C ASP A 122 -5.97 13.43 -8.85
N GLU A 123 -6.16 13.30 -10.16
CA GLU A 123 -7.17 12.43 -10.76
C GLU A 123 -6.83 10.94 -10.51
N GLU A 124 -5.59 10.57 -10.74
CA GLU A 124 -5.09 9.21 -10.48
C GLU A 124 -5.16 8.87 -8.99
N THR A 125 -4.82 9.83 -8.12
CA THR A 125 -4.91 9.67 -6.67
C THR A 125 -6.34 9.44 -6.21
N VAL A 126 -7.29 10.23 -6.69
CA VAL A 126 -8.71 10.06 -6.38
C VAL A 126 -9.24 8.74 -6.92
N ALA A 127 -8.87 8.36 -8.13
CA ALA A 127 -9.27 7.09 -8.74
C ALA A 127 -8.79 5.88 -7.91
N LEU A 128 -7.53 5.91 -7.45
CA LEU A 128 -6.97 4.86 -6.61
C LEU A 128 -7.69 4.74 -5.27
N ILE A 129 -7.90 5.87 -4.59
CA ILE A 129 -8.55 5.91 -3.27
C ILE A 129 -10.02 5.48 -3.38
N ALA A 130 -10.74 6.01 -4.36
CA ALA A 130 -12.14 5.67 -4.60
C ALA A 130 -12.28 4.18 -4.99
N GLY A 131 -11.41 3.68 -5.85
CA GLY A 131 -11.38 2.27 -6.24
C GLY A 131 -11.19 1.34 -5.04
N GLY A 132 -10.25 1.64 -4.16
CA GLY A 132 -10.01 0.87 -2.94
C GLY A 132 -11.17 0.89 -1.94
N HIS A 133 -12.03 1.90 -1.98
CA HIS A 133 -13.21 1.99 -1.10
C HIS A 133 -14.44 1.25 -1.66
N THR A 134 -14.50 0.98 -2.94
CA THR A 134 -15.63 0.26 -3.56
C THR A 134 -15.63 -1.23 -3.25
N GLU A 135 -14.54 -1.79 -2.79
CA GLU A 135 -14.42 -3.21 -2.44
C GLU A 135 -15.14 -3.60 -1.14
N LYS A 136 -15.69 -2.63 -0.41
CA LYS A 136 -16.34 -2.85 0.90
C LYS A 136 -17.87 -2.90 0.85
N SER A 137 -18.47 -2.81 -0.31
CA SER A 137 -19.93 -2.85 -0.44
C SER A 137 -20.46 -4.27 -0.65
#